data_8ae4cd0f437db4ecb99915315fce0d01
#
_entry.id   8ae4cd0f437db4ecb99915315fce0d01
#
_cell.length_a   1.000
_cell.length_b   1.000
_cell.length_c   1.000
_cell.angle_alpha   90.00
_cell.angle_beta   90.00
_cell.angle_gamma   90.00
#
_symmetry.space_group_name_H-M   'P 1'
#
loop_
_entity.id
_entity.type
_entity.pdbx_description
1 polymer ?
#
loop_
_entity_poly.entity_id
_entity_poly.type
_entity_poly.pdbx_seq_one_letter_code
_entity_poly.pdbx_strand_id
1 'polypeptide(L)'
;MTPFGDRMRKLRMERGVTLKDMAEAIGVSSAYLSALEHGKRGRPGWHLIQRILTYFNIIWDDAEEVVRLARISHPRITIDTAGLSPRATELANRLADDIGKLDAATLDELVAVLNRRRQKPKG
;
A
#
# COMPACT_ATOMS: atom_id res chain seq x y z
N MET A 1 -5.57 -7.67 1.69
CA MET A 1 -5.86 -6.26 1.29
C MET A 1 -4.59 -5.43 1.46
N THR A 2 -4.33 -4.50 0.57
CA THR A 2 -3.15 -3.63 0.67
C THR A 2 -3.49 -2.34 1.40
N PRO A 3 -2.48 -1.60 1.91
CA PRO A 3 -2.75 -0.28 2.50
C PRO A 3 -3.49 0.68 1.56
N PHE A 4 -3.12 0.68 0.28
CA PHE A 4 -3.80 1.49 -0.72
C PHE A 4 -5.25 1.02 -0.93
N GLY A 5 -5.45 -0.29 -1.07
CA GLY A 5 -6.78 -0.86 -1.27
C GLY A 5 -7.71 -0.60 -0.09
N ASP A 6 -7.20 -0.73 1.12
CA ASP A 6 -7.97 -0.44 2.33
C ASP A 6 -8.40 1.03 2.36
N ARG A 7 -7.49 1.96 2.02
CA ARG A 7 -7.80 3.39 1.96
C ARG A 7 -8.86 3.69 0.91
N MET A 8 -8.77 3.06 -0.26
CA MET A 8 -9.78 3.23 -1.32
C MET A 8 -11.15 2.79 -0.86
N ARG A 9 -11.22 1.64 -0.21
CA ARG A 9 -12.47 1.12 0.31
C ARG A 9 -13.08 2.07 1.35
N LYS A 10 -12.27 2.59 2.26
CA LYS A 10 -12.74 3.54 3.28
C LYS A 10 -13.28 4.83 2.66
N LEU A 11 -12.58 5.36 1.66
CA LEU A 11 -13.04 6.55 0.93
C LEU A 11 -14.39 6.31 0.25
N ARG A 12 -14.55 5.15 -0.39
CA ARG A 12 -15.82 4.80 -1.02
C ARG A 12 -16.94 4.75 0.00
N MET A 13 -16.70 4.07 1.13
CA MET A 13 -17.71 3.91 2.17
C MET A 13 -18.10 5.25 2.79
N GLU A 14 -17.14 6.12 3.06
CA GLU A 14 -17.40 7.47 3.57
C GLU A 14 -18.24 8.32 2.62
N ARG A 15 -18.05 8.14 1.32
CA ARG A 15 -18.78 8.89 0.29
C ARG A 15 -20.06 8.20 -0.17
N GLY A 16 -20.35 7.00 0.32
CA GLY A 16 -21.51 6.23 -0.10
C GLY A 16 -21.45 5.83 -1.58
N VAL A 17 -20.26 5.61 -2.10
CA VAL A 17 -20.04 5.30 -3.51
C VAL A 17 -19.84 3.79 -3.67
N THR A 18 -20.54 3.19 -4.65
CA THR A 18 -20.37 1.76 -4.95
C THR A 18 -19.09 1.54 -5.73
N LEU A 19 -18.61 0.30 -5.68
CA LEU A 19 -17.45 -0.12 -6.49
C LEU A 19 -17.71 0.14 -7.98
N LYS A 20 -18.91 -0.18 -8.45
CA LYS A 20 -19.30 0.02 -9.85
C LYS A 20 -19.26 1.49 -10.24
N ASP A 21 -19.82 2.38 -9.42
CA ASP A 21 -19.85 3.80 -9.68
C ASP A 21 -18.44 4.39 -9.78
N MET A 22 -17.58 4.01 -8.83
CA MET A 22 -16.20 4.46 -8.83
C MET A 22 -15.45 3.96 -10.06
N ALA A 23 -15.61 2.68 -10.39
CA ALA A 23 -14.94 2.07 -11.54
C ALA A 23 -15.31 2.77 -12.85
N GLU A 24 -16.60 3.05 -13.05
CA GLU A 24 -17.07 3.79 -14.22
C GLU A 24 -16.46 5.20 -14.29
N ALA A 25 -16.43 5.89 -13.15
CA ALA A 25 -15.93 7.27 -13.10
C ALA A 25 -14.44 7.37 -13.40
N ILE A 26 -13.64 6.40 -12.95
CA ILE A 26 -12.19 6.43 -13.16
C ILE A 26 -11.74 5.62 -14.40
N GLY A 27 -12.70 5.01 -15.12
CA GLY A 27 -12.41 4.37 -16.39
C GLY A 27 -11.78 3.00 -16.33
N VAL A 28 -12.11 2.20 -15.30
CA VAL A 28 -11.63 0.82 -15.16
C VAL A 28 -12.81 -0.12 -14.95
N SER A 29 -12.57 -1.43 -15.07
CA SER A 29 -13.61 -2.41 -14.78
C SER A 29 -13.81 -2.57 -13.27
N SER A 30 -15.02 -2.96 -12.88
CA SER A 30 -15.32 -3.27 -11.48
C SER A 30 -14.45 -4.41 -10.97
N ALA A 31 -14.18 -5.40 -11.80
CA ALA A 31 -13.32 -6.53 -11.45
C ALA A 31 -11.88 -6.06 -11.15
N TYR A 32 -11.35 -5.15 -11.97
CA TYR A 32 -10.01 -4.59 -11.73
C TYR A 32 -9.96 -3.82 -10.41
N LEU A 33 -10.95 -2.94 -10.19
CA LEU A 33 -10.98 -2.13 -8.98
C LEU A 33 -11.13 -3.01 -7.73
N SER A 34 -11.96 -4.05 -7.80
CA SER A 34 -12.09 -5.02 -6.71
C SER A 34 -10.76 -5.72 -6.42
N ALA A 35 -10.07 -6.17 -7.47
CA ALA A 35 -8.76 -6.82 -7.32
C ALA A 35 -7.73 -5.88 -6.70
N LEU A 36 -7.78 -4.61 -7.06
CA LEU A 36 -6.89 -3.58 -6.49
C LEU A 36 -7.16 -3.37 -5.00
N GLU A 37 -8.43 -3.29 -4.60
CA GLU A 37 -8.81 -3.13 -3.20
C GLU A 37 -8.41 -4.34 -2.35
N HIS A 38 -8.52 -5.53 -2.92
CA HIS A 38 -8.19 -6.77 -2.21
C HIS A 38 -6.72 -7.17 -2.28
N GLY A 39 -5.89 -6.36 -2.93
CA GLY A 39 -4.47 -6.61 -2.99
C GLY A 39 -4.04 -7.72 -3.93
N LYS A 40 -4.89 -8.10 -4.88
CA LYS A 40 -4.59 -9.13 -5.90
C LYS A 40 -3.84 -8.56 -7.10
N ARG A 41 -3.93 -7.26 -7.30
CA ARG A 41 -3.18 -6.53 -8.31
C ARG A 41 -2.08 -5.72 -7.65
N GLY A 42 -1.04 -5.40 -8.41
CA GLY A 42 0.00 -4.51 -7.96
C GLY A 42 -0.51 -3.07 -7.80
N ARG A 43 0.37 -2.17 -7.42
CA ARG A 43 -0.03 -0.76 -7.26
C ARG A 43 -0.51 -0.18 -8.58
N PRO A 44 -1.46 0.77 -8.54
CA PRO A 44 -1.93 1.44 -9.75
C PRO A 44 -0.84 2.33 -10.36
N GLY A 45 -0.90 2.53 -11.67
CA GLY A 45 -0.03 3.47 -12.36
C GLY A 45 -0.37 4.91 -12.02
N TRP A 46 0.55 5.82 -12.35
CA TRP A 46 0.43 7.24 -12.03
C TRP A 46 -0.88 7.85 -12.55
N HIS A 47 -1.25 7.55 -13.80
CA HIS A 47 -2.47 8.12 -14.38
C HIS A 47 -3.73 7.70 -13.62
N LEU A 48 -3.80 6.45 -13.19
CA LEU A 48 -4.93 5.97 -12.42
C LEU A 48 -4.98 6.63 -11.05
N ILE A 49 -3.84 6.79 -10.39
CA ILE A 49 -3.77 7.51 -9.12
C ILE A 49 -4.32 8.93 -9.27
N GLN A 50 -3.94 9.64 -10.35
CA GLN A 50 -4.44 10.98 -10.61
C GLN A 50 -5.96 11.02 -10.78
N ARG A 51 -6.53 10.04 -11.49
CA ARG A 51 -7.99 9.94 -11.65
C ARG A 51 -8.68 9.70 -10.32
N ILE A 52 -8.10 8.86 -9.47
CA ILE A 52 -8.64 8.58 -8.14
C ILE A 52 -8.63 9.84 -7.27
N LEU A 53 -7.53 10.56 -7.25
CA LEU A 53 -7.41 11.81 -6.49
C LEU A 53 -8.44 12.84 -6.96
N THR A 54 -8.61 12.96 -8.27
CA THR A 54 -9.59 13.87 -8.85
C THR A 54 -11.02 13.45 -8.49
N TYR A 55 -11.31 12.15 -8.59
CA TYR A 55 -12.66 11.64 -8.30
C TYR A 55 -13.09 11.94 -6.87
N PHE A 56 -12.19 11.74 -5.89
CA PHE A 56 -12.47 11.99 -4.48
C PHE A 56 -12.15 13.43 -4.05
N ASN A 57 -11.69 14.26 -4.98
CA ASN A 57 -11.26 15.65 -4.69
C ASN A 57 -10.23 15.71 -3.56
N ILE A 58 -9.24 14.83 -3.63
CA ILE A 58 -8.17 14.74 -2.64
C ILE A 58 -7.01 15.64 -3.09
N ILE A 59 -6.57 16.53 -2.19
CA ILE A 59 -5.54 17.53 -2.50
C ILE A 59 -4.49 17.59 -1.38
N TRP A 60 -3.35 18.23 -1.69
CA TRP A 60 -2.27 18.56 -0.73
C TRP A 60 -1.75 17.33 0.01
N ASP A 61 -1.64 17.40 1.33
CA ASP A 61 -1.07 16.35 2.17
C ASP A 61 -1.84 15.02 2.05
N ASP A 62 -3.15 15.09 1.90
CA ASP A 62 -3.97 13.87 1.71
C ASP A 62 -3.65 13.19 0.39
N ALA A 63 -3.36 13.95 -0.66
CA ALA A 63 -2.94 13.39 -1.95
C ALA A 63 -1.57 12.73 -1.84
N GLU A 64 -0.63 13.35 -1.13
CA GLU A 64 0.69 12.78 -0.87
C GLU A 64 0.58 11.46 -0.11
N GLU A 65 -0.34 11.40 0.86
CA GLU A 65 -0.59 10.19 1.64
C GLU A 65 -1.10 9.05 0.76
N VAL A 66 -2.04 9.32 -0.16
CA VAL A 66 -2.54 8.31 -1.09
C VAL A 66 -1.42 7.77 -1.97
N VAL A 67 -0.56 8.65 -2.49
CA VAL A 67 0.59 8.26 -3.31
C VAL A 67 1.55 7.39 -2.49
N ARG A 68 1.81 7.76 -1.24
CA ARG A 68 2.68 7.00 -0.34
C ARG A 68 2.12 5.60 -0.09
N LEU A 69 0.81 5.49 0.17
CA LEU A 69 0.16 4.20 0.39
C LEU A 69 0.25 3.31 -0.86
N ALA A 70 0.09 3.89 -2.05
CA ALA A 70 0.25 3.13 -3.30
C ALA A 70 1.66 2.55 -3.42
N ARG A 71 2.67 3.33 -3.02
CA ARG A 71 4.06 2.91 -3.09
C ARG A 71 4.37 1.69 -2.22
N ILE A 72 3.68 1.55 -1.10
CA ILE A 72 3.89 0.44 -0.15
C ILE A 72 2.86 -0.68 -0.29
N SER A 73 2.18 -0.75 -1.43
CA SER A 73 1.06 -1.68 -1.61
C SER A 73 1.30 -2.77 -2.65
N HIS A 74 2.55 -3.04 -3.00
CA HIS A 74 2.89 -4.19 -3.84
C HIS A 74 2.67 -5.48 -3.05
N PRO A 75 1.77 -6.38 -3.52
CA PRO A 75 1.55 -7.64 -2.80
C PRO A 75 2.67 -8.65 -2.99
N ARG A 76 3.49 -8.48 -4.04
CA ARG A 76 4.64 -9.34 -4.32
C ARG A 76 5.85 -8.45 -4.49
N ILE A 77 6.80 -8.61 -3.58
CA ILE A 77 8.02 -7.80 -3.57
C ILE A 77 9.25 -8.70 -3.63
N THR A 78 10.33 -8.15 -4.15
CA THR A 78 11.65 -8.80 -4.10
C THR A 78 12.56 -7.89 -3.30
N ILE A 79 13.25 -8.47 -2.31
CA ILE A 79 14.26 -7.76 -1.53
C ILE A 79 15.62 -8.31 -1.93
N ASP A 80 16.42 -7.47 -2.58
CA ASP A 80 17.76 -7.83 -3.00
C ASP A 80 18.75 -7.46 -1.90
N THR A 81 19.36 -8.46 -1.28
CA THR A 81 20.36 -8.26 -0.23
C THR A 81 21.79 -8.52 -0.70
N ALA A 82 21.98 -8.69 -2.01
CA ALA A 82 23.35 -8.87 -2.56
C ALA A 82 24.20 -7.64 -2.21
N GLY A 83 25.38 -7.90 -1.66
CA GLY A 83 26.29 -6.84 -1.23
C GLY A 83 25.97 -6.22 0.12
N LEU A 84 24.89 -6.65 0.78
CA LEU A 84 24.54 -6.20 2.14
C LEU A 84 25.09 -7.17 3.18
N SER A 85 24.94 -6.83 4.46
CA SER A 85 25.45 -7.66 5.55
C SER A 85 24.73 -9.01 5.63
N PRO A 86 25.38 -10.04 6.23
CA PRO A 86 24.68 -11.31 6.49
C PRO A 86 23.41 -11.15 7.31
N ARG A 87 23.38 -10.21 8.23
CA ARG A 87 22.20 -9.95 9.05
C ARG A 87 21.03 -9.44 8.22
N ALA A 88 21.28 -8.60 7.21
CA ALA A 88 20.24 -8.12 6.32
C ALA A 88 19.65 -9.27 5.50
N THR A 89 20.48 -10.16 5.00
CA THR A 89 20.03 -11.33 4.25
C THR A 89 19.20 -12.26 5.13
N GLU A 90 19.65 -12.50 6.36
CA GLU A 90 18.91 -13.32 7.33
C GLU A 90 17.53 -12.72 7.60
N LEU A 91 17.45 -11.42 7.86
CA LEU A 91 16.18 -10.76 8.16
C LEU A 91 15.19 -10.90 7.00
N ALA A 92 15.64 -10.62 5.77
CA ALA A 92 14.78 -10.72 4.60
C ALA A 92 14.21 -12.13 4.41
N ASN A 93 15.07 -13.15 4.57
CA ASN A 93 14.65 -14.55 4.43
C ASN A 93 13.68 -14.98 5.53
N ARG A 94 13.93 -14.57 6.76
CA ARG A 94 13.03 -14.90 7.88
C ARG A 94 11.68 -14.23 7.75
N LEU A 95 11.65 -12.99 7.26
CA LEU A 95 10.38 -12.32 6.98
C LEU A 95 9.59 -13.04 5.89
N ALA A 96 10.27 -13.48 4.83
CA ALA A 96 9.61 -14.22 3.76
C ALA A 96 8.94 -15.49 4.27
N ASP A 97 9.62 -16.21 5.19
CA ASP A 97 9.09 -17.45 5.75
C ASP A 97 7.96 -17.22 6.75
N ASP A 98 8.05 -16.18 7.57
CA ASP A 98 7.25 -16.04 8.78
C ASP A 98 6.17 -14.97 8.71
N ILE A 99 6.23 -14.06 7.74
CA ILE A 99 5.34 -12.88 7.72
C ILE A 99 3.85 -13.27 7.78
N GLY A 100 3.48 -14.36 7.13
CA GLY A 100 2.09 -14.83 7.12
C GLY A 100 1.62 -15.39 8.46
N LYS A 101 2.54 -15.65 9.39
CA LYS A 101 2.25 -16.22 10.71
C LYS A 101 2.29 -15.19 11.83
N LEU A 102 2.72 -13.95 11.52
CA LEU A 102 2.85 -12.90 12.52
C LEU A 102 1.48 -12.30 12.86
N ASP A 103 1.25 -12.05 14.14
CA ASP A 103 0.02 -11.39 14.56
C ASP A 103 0.09 -9.87 14.32
N ALA A 104 -1.06 -9.20 14.47
CA ALA A 104 -1.15 -7.77 14.22
C ALA A 104 -0.20 -6.96 15.10
N ALA A 105 -0.09 -7.33 16.38
CA ALA A 105 0.77 -6.61 17.31
C ALA A 105 2.24 -6.68 16.89
N THR A 106 2.70 -7.85 16.47
CA THR A 106 4.08 -8.05 16.03
C THR A 106 4.35 -7.28 14.72
N LEU A 107 3.39 -7.32 13.78
CA LEU A 107 3.51 -6.55 12.54
C LEU A 107 3.63 -5.06 12.83
N ASP A 108 2.79 -4.54 13.73
CA ASP A 108 2.84 -3.13 14.13
C ASP A 108 4.17 -2.75 14.78
N GLU A 109 4.73 -3.63 15.61
CA GLU A 109 6.05 -3.40 16.21
C GLU A 109 7.15 -3.31 15.17
N LEU A 110 7.15 -4.21 14.19
CA LEU A 110 8.16 -4.20 13.12
C LEU A 110 8.08 -2.94 12.26
N VAL A 111 6.85 -2.55 11.91
CA VAL A 111 6.63 -1.30 11.17
C VAL A 111 7.09 -0.10 12.01
N ALA A 112 6.80 -0.10 13.31
CA ALA A 112 7.23 0.97 14.22
C ALA A 112 8.76 1.10 14.28
N VAL A 113 9.48 -0.02 14.29
CA VAL A 113 10.95 0.00 14.26
C VAL A 113 11.45 0.70 12.99
N LEU A 114 10.88 0.37 11.84
CA LEU A 114 11.25 1.01 10.58
C LEU A 114 10.93 2.50 10.58
N ASN A 115 9.79 2.89 11.14
CA ASN A 115 9.39 4.30 11.23
C ASN A 115 10.33 5.10 12.14
N ARG A 116 10.74 4.52 13.27
CA ARG A 116 11.70 5.17 14.16
C ARG A 116 13.03 5.41 13.46
N ARG A 117 13.46 4.46 12.64
CA ARG A 117 14.71 4.58 11.89
C ARG A 117 14.67 5.74 10.89
N ARG A 118 13.53 5.94 10.24
CA ARG A 118 13.34 7.04 9.29
C ARG A 118 13.30 8.41 9.94
N GLN A 119 12.81 8.49 11.18
CA GLN A 119 12.65 9.74 11.91
C GLN A 119 13.92 10.17 12.61
N LYS A 120 14.91 9.30 12.72
CA LYS A 120 16.20 9.69 13.34
C LYS A 120 16.89 10.71 12.46
N PRO A 121 17.31 11.87 13.04
CA PRO A 121 18.13 12.81 12.30
C PRO A 121 19.42 12.13 11.89
N LYS A 122 19.85 12.40 10.66
CA LYS A 122 21.14 11.93 10.20
C LYS A 122 22.20 12.74 10.96
N GLY A 123 22.79 12.07 11.91
CA GLY A 123 23.87 12.66 12.70
C GLY A 123 25.15 12.75 11.92
#